data_3bdf5094c6240c7f561e34ddababb619
#
_entry.id   3bdf5094c6240c7f561e34ddababb619
#
_cell.length_a   1.000
_cell.length_b   1.000
_cell.length_c   1.000
_cell.angle_alpha   90.00
_cell.angle_beta   90.00
_cell.angle_gamma   90.00
#
_symmetry.space_group_name_H-M   'P 1'
#
loop_
_entity.id
_entity.type
_entity.pdbx_description
1 polymer ?
#
loop_
_entity_poly.entity_id
_entity_poly.type
_entity_poly.pdbx_seq_one_letter_code
_entity_poly.pdbx_strand_id
1 'polypeptide(L)'
;MDEIMVTVICLAYNHAKYIRDALEGFVSQRASFPFEVLVHDDASTDGTADIIRDYQSRFPEIIKPVFQKENQYSQGISISQTFLYPLIRGKYVALCEGDDYWTDPLKLQKQVNALESHPESDICSHRARRLKNGKFEGWIAPRFGSGMVSASKVILGGGGWYCATASFLCRREAYMRWTPVREVVVIDYTLAIQCSLRGGMVYLRDCMSVYRVGTEGSWTVRNDRKARIKSRLKMIEMLEALDKWTAGRYKRVINRRREMFRSNALLLNRDYRSLYSPARLGINIFRLFHSFDKVARRWLSFL
;
A
#
# COMPACT_ATOMS: atom_id res chain seq x y z
N MET A 1 -25.93 19.66 -0.24
CA MET A 1 -24.86 18.91 0.46
C MET A 1 -23.61 19.10 -0.37
N ASP A 2 -22.53 19.58 0.23
CA ASP A 2 -21.26 19.77 -0.47
C ASP A 2 -20.75 18.45 -1.03
N GLU A 3 -20.13 18.49 -2.21
CA GLU A 3 -19.62 17.31 -2.87
C GLU A 3 -18.47 16.69 -2.06
N ILE A 4 -18.55 15.39 -1.78
CA ILE A 4 -17.49 14.69 -1.02
C ILE A 4 -16.17 14.77 -1.79
N MET A 5 -15.15 15.35 -1.16
CA MET A 5 -13.81 15.45 -1.76
C MET A 5 -13.02 14.16 -1.64
N VAL A 6 -13.05 13.51 -0.48
CA VAL A 6 -12.28 12.28 -0.22
C VAL A 6 -13.18 11.19 0.34
N THR A 7 -13.15 10.01 -0.25
CA THR A 7 -13.62 8.76 0.36
C THR A 7 -12.41 7.99 0.89
N VAL A 8 -12.39 7.74 2.19
CA VAL A 8 -11.40 6.86 2.81
C VAL A 8 -11.92 5.42 2.77
N ILE A 9 -11.07 4.48 2.38
CA ILE A 9 -11.36 3.04 2.41
C ILE A 9 -10.56 2.41 3.53
N CYS A 10 -11.26 1.77 4.47
CA CYS A 10 -10.70 1.00 5.55
C CYS A 10 -11.24 -0.43 5.50
N LEU A 11 -10.34 -1.41 5.35
CA LEU A 11 -10.68 -2.83 5.40
C LEU A 11 -10.33 -3.38 6.79
N ALA A 12 -11.26 -4.09 7.41
CA ALA A 12 -11.09 -4.70 8.72
C ALA A 12 -11.54 -6.16 8.72
N TYR A 13 -10.77 -7.00 9.39
CA TYR A 13 -11.12 -8.37 9.74
C TYR A 13 -10.36 -8.82 10.98
N ASN A 14 -11.06 -8.96 12.11
CA ASN A 14 -10.48 -9.31 13.41
C ASN A 14 -9.38 -8.33 13.85
N HIS A 15 -9.70 -7.05 13.80
CA HIS A 15 -8.82 -5.94 14.15
C HIS A 15 -9.20 -5.22 15.47
N ALA A 16 -9.94 -5.87 16.39
CA ALA A 16 -10.40 -5.23 17.63
C ALA A 16 -9.29 -4.57 18.44
N LYS A 17 -8.08 -5.14 18.41
CA LYS A 17 -6.87 -4.59 19.07
C LYS A 17 -6.33 -3.30 18.41
N TYR A 18 -6.70 -3.00 17.18
CA TYR A 18 -6.04 -2.00 16.33
C TYR A 18 -6.99 -0.95 15.77
N ILE A 19 -8.22 -1.35 15.42
CA ILE A 19 -9.17 -0.57 14.64
C ILE A 19 -9.49 0.78 15.29
N ARG A 20 -9.44 0.87 16.61
CA ARG A 20 -9.67 2.11 17.34
C ARG A 20 -8.68 3.19 16.95
N ASP A 21 -7.38 2.87 16.83
CA ASP A 21 -6.36 3.84 16.41
C ASP A 21 -6.58 4.31 14.97
N ALA A 22 -7.04 3.42 14.07
CA ALA A 22 -7.39 3.80 12.71
C ALA A 22 -8.56 4.79 12.70
N LEU A 23 -9.65 4.47 13.41
CA LEU A 23 -10.86 5.30 13.49
C LEU A 23 -10.56 6.66 14.11
N GLU A 24 -9.77 6.73 15.20
CA GLU A 24 -9.32 8.00 15.77
C GLU A 24 -8.51 8.82 14.77
N GLY A 25 -7.60 8.18 14.02
CA GLY A 25 -6.84 8.82 12.96
C GLY A 25 -7.73 9.42 11.86
N PHE A 26 -8.88 8.81 11.58
CA PHE A 26 -9.84 9.32 10.60
C PHE A 26 -10.68 10.47 11.12
N VAL A 27 -11.31 10.33 12.29
CA VAL A 27 -12.21 11.35 12.84
C VAL A 27 -11.47 12.60 13.32
N SER A 28 -10.17 12.48 13.58
CA SER A 28 -9.31 13.62 13.94
C SER A 28 -8.86 14.47 12.74
N GLN A 29 -9.18 14.06 11.49
CA GLN A 29 -8.74 14.81 10.32
C GLN A 29 -9.38 16.20 10.26
N ARG A 30 -8.54 17.19 9.95
CA ARG A 30 -8.91 18.60 9.79
C ARG A 30 -8.71 18.98 8.31
N ALA A 31 -9.80 19.01 7.57
CA ALA A 31 -9.80 19.36 6.15
C ALA A 31 -10.81 20.49 5.89
N SER A 32 -10.53 21.36 4.92
CA SER A 32 -11.43 22.42 4.47
C SER A 32 -12.54 21.94 3.53
N PHE A 33 -12.67 20.64 3.39
CA PHE A 33 -13.62 19.95 2.49
C PHE A 33 -14.25 18.75 3.19
N PRO A 34 -15.45 18.32 2.78
CA PRO A 34 -16.10 17.14 3.33
C PRO A 34 -15.40 15.86 2.86
N PHE A 35 -15.33 14.89 3.77
CA PHE A 35 -14.83 13.55 3.51
C PHE A 35 -15.68 12.50 4.24
N GLU A 36 -15.60 11.27 3.79
CA GLU A 36 -16.26 10.11 4.39
C GLU A 36 -15.29 8.95 4.52
N VAL A 37 -15.61 8.00 5.40
CA VAL A 37 -14.83 6.79 5.65
C VAL A 37 -15.73 5.57 5.48
N LEU A 38 -15.51 4.81 4.42
CA LEU A 38 -16.12 3.50 4.22
C LEU A 38 -15.31 2.48 5.01
N VAL A 39 -15.86 1.98 6.11
CA VAL A 39 -15.23 0.95 6.94
C VAL A 39 -15.88 -0.39 6.64
N HIS A 40 -15.18 -1.24 5.91
CA HIS A 40 -15.66 -2.59 5.61
C HIS A 40 -15.20 -3.57 6.68
N ASP A 41 -16.14 -4.21 7.35
CA ASP A 41 -15.89 -5.31 8.27
C ASP A 41 -16.28 -6.64 7.62
N ASP A 42 -15.30 -7.51 7.42
CA ASP A 42 -15.45 -8.77 6.69
C ASP A 42 -15.90 -9.93 7.61
N ALA A 43 -16.99 -9.70 8.37
CA ALA A 43 -17.53 -10.63 9.34
C ALA A 43 -16.55 -10.96 10.49
N SER A 44 -16.04 -9.94 11.15
CA SER A 44 -15.18 -10.10 12.32
C SER A 44 -15.91 -10.76 13.49
N THR A 45 -15.17 -11.56 14.28
CA THR A 45 -15.66 -12.32 15.44
C THR A 45 -15.06 -11.88 16.77
N ASP A 46 -14.19 -10.86 16.77
CA ASP A 46 -13.40 -10.43 17.93
C ASP A 46 -13.84 -9.11 18.58
N GLY A 47 -15.03 -8.60 18.19
CA GLY A 47 -15.54 -7.31 18.67
C GLY A 47 -15.16 -6.11 17.79
N THR A 48 -14.48 -6.28 16.66
CA THR A 48 -14.18 -5.22 15.68
C THR A 48 -15.45 -4.48 15.26
N ALA A 49 -16.50 -5.21 14.91
CA ALA A 49 -17.77 -4.64 14.43
C ALA A 49 -18.43 -3.74 15.50
N ASP A 50 -18.34 -4.08 16.78
CA ASP A 50 -18.95 -3.28 17.85
C ASP A 50 -18.20 -1.95 18.04
N ILE A 51 -16.88 -1.96 17.91
CA ILE A 51 -16.07 -0.75 17.93
C ILE A 51 -16.45 0.16 16.75
N ILE A 52 -16.63 -0.40 15.56
CA ILE A 52 -17.04 0.37 14.36
C ILE A 52 -18.43 0.99 14.56
N ARG A 53 -19.39 0.26 15.15
CA ARG A 53 -20.74 0.79 15.47
C ARG A 53 -20.70 1.93 16.48
N ASP A 54 -19.85 1.84 17.51
CA ASP A 54 -19.64 2.93 18.47
C ASP A 54 -19.18 4.20 17.74
N TYR A 55 -18.16 4.09 16.88
CA TYR A 55 -17.68 5.26 16.11
C TYR A 55 -18.72 5.77 15.11
N GLN A 56 -19.48 4.90 14.46
CA GLN A 56 -20.58 5.32 13.59
C GLN A 56 -21.62 6.14 14.38
N SER A 57 -22.00 5.72 15.58
CA SER A 57 -22.97 6.43 16.40
C SER A 57 -22.49 7.81 16.84
N ARG A 58 -21.21 7.97 17.10
CA ARG A 58 -20.56 9.22 17.50
C ARG A 58 -20.24 10.15 16.33
N PHE A 59 -19.94 9.60 15.17
CA PHE A 59 -19.52 10.32 13.96
C PHE A 59 -20.28 9.87 12.71
N PRO A 60 -21.63 9.95 12.70
CA PRO A 60 -22.45 9.38 11.64
C PRO A 60 -22.23 10.05 10.27
N GLU A 61 -21.78 11.31 10.25
CA GLU A 61 -21.47 12.02 9.00
C GLU A 61 -20.17 11.54 8.36
N ILE A 62 -19.23 11.02 9.15
CA ILE A 62 -17.90 10.61 8.68
C ILE A 62 -17.86 9.09 8.48
N ILE A 63 -18.24 8.29 9.48
CA ILE A 63 -18.08 6.84 9.49
C ILE A 63 -19.28 6.15 8.82
N LYS A 64 -19.04 5.47 7.73
CA LYS A 64 -20.02 4.74 6.91
C LYS A 64 -19.63 3.25 6.86
N PRO A 65 -20.09 2.42 7.79
CA PRO A 65 -19.71 1.01 7.84
C PRO A 65 -20.41 0.17 6.78
N VAL A 66 -19.72 -0.87 6.34
CA VAL A 66 -20.22 -1.92 5.46
C VAL A 66 -19.92 -3.26 6.14
N PHE A 67 -20.93 -3.84 6.79
CA PHE A 67 -20.77 -5.10 7.52
C PHE A 67 -21.12 -6.29 6.65
N GLN A 68 -20.27 -7.31 6.64
CA GLN A 68 -20.56 -8.59 6.00
C GLN A 68 -21.12 -9.59 7.03
N LYS A 69 -21.93 -10.55 6.54
CA LYS A 69 -22.43 -11.67 7.33
C LYS A 69 -21.47 -12.87 7.33
N GLU A 70 -20.67 -12.98 6.29
CA GLU A 70 -19.71 -14.04 6.05
C GLU A 70 -18.38 -13.43 5.54
N ASN A 71 -17.26 -14.10 5.81
CA ASN A 71 -15.96 -13.64 5.35
C ASN A 71 -15.84 -13.78 3.82
N GLN A 72 -15.95 -12.67 3.12
CA GLN A 72 -15.96 -12.59 1.66
C GLN A 72 -14.56 -12.81 1.06
N TYR A 73 -13.54 -12.31 1.77
CA TYR A 73 -12.15 -12.48 1.34
C TYR A 73 -11.74 -13.95 1.25
N SER A 74 -12.19 -14.78 2.20
CA SER A 74 -11.91 -16.23 2.20
C SER A 74 -12.57 -16.96 1.03
N GLN A 75 -13.64 -16.40 0.46
CA GLN A 75 -14.33 -16.90 -0.73
C GLN A 75 -13.71 -16.42 -2.03
N GLY A 76 -12.61 -15.65 -1.96
CA GLY A 76 -11.93 -15.11 -3.14
C GLY A 76 -12.59 -13.88 -3.76
N ILE A 77 -13.56 -13.28 -3.05
CA ILE A 77 -14.29 -12.09 -3.53
C ILE A 77 -13.40 -10.85 -3.37
N SER A 78 -13.38 -10.01 -4.40
CA SER A 78 -12.67 -8.71 -4.35
C SER A 78 -13.50 -7.70 -3.56
N ILE A 79 -13.18 -7.54 -2.27
CA ILE A 79 -13.90 -6.67 -1.33
C ILE A 79 -14.11 -5.26 -1.91
N SER A 80 -13.03 -4.61 -2.32
CA SER A 80 -13.12 -3.22 -2.79
C SER A 80 -14.00 -3.08 -4.01
N GLN A 81 -13.90 -3.99 -4.98
CA GLN A 81 -14.67 -3.90 -6.23
C GLN A 81 -16.14 -4.20 -6.00
N THR A 82 -16.42 -5.24 -5.23
CA THR A 82 -17.78 -5.74 -5.05
C THR A 82 -18.62 -4.84 -4.13
N PHE A 83 -18.02 -4.40 -3.02
CA PHE A 83 -18.80 -3.75 -1.97
C PHE A 83 -18.49 -2.24 -1.82
N LEU A 84 -17.29 -1.78 -2.18
CA LEU A 84 -16.90 -0.41 -1.89
C LEU A 84 -16.93 0.51 -3.11
N TYR A 85 -16.54 0.03 -4.30
CA TYR A 85 -16.55 0.88 -5.51
C TYR A 85 -17.88 1.57 -5.77
N PRO A 86 -19.05 0.90 -5.64
CA PRO A 86 -20.35 1.57 -5.84
C PRO A 86 -20.65 2.68 -4.82
N LEU A 87 -19.97 2.66 -3.68
CA LEU A 87 -20.20 3.60 -2.59
C LEU A 87 -19.22 4.79 -2.59
N ILE A 88 -18.17 4.76 -3.41
CA ILE A 88 -17.17 5.82 -3.48
C ILE A 88 -17.77 7.07 -4.12
N ARG A 89 -17.88 8.16 -3.35
CA ARG A 89 -18.38 9.45 -3.81
C ARG A 89 -17.27 10.49 -4.02
N GLY A 90 -16.15 10.34 -3.28
CA GLY A 90 -15.06 11.31 -3.28
C GLY A 90 -14.37 11.45 -4.64
N LYS A 91 -13.93 12.67 -4.97
CA LYS A 91 -13.00 12.95 -6.08
C LYS A 91 -11.69 12.17 -5.91
N TYR A 92 -11.29 11.95 -4.66
CA TYR A 92 -10.11 11.19 -4.26
C TYR A 92 -10.48 10.00 -3.40
N VAL A 93 -9.61 8.98 -3.42
CA VAL A 93 -9.70 7.79 -2.56
C VAL A 93 -8.42 7.70 -1.73
N ALA A 94 -8.58 7.74 -0.41
CA ALA A 94 -7.51 7.48 0.54
C ALA A 94 -7.61 6.04 1.07
N LEU A 95 -6.48 5.42 1.39
CA LEU A 95 -6.45 4.05 1.90
C LEU A 95 -5.84 4.01 3.31
N CYS A 96 -6.40 3.16 4.17
CA CYS A 96 -5.79 2.77 5.43
C CYS A 96 -6.48 1.51 5.95
N GLU A 97 -5.74 0.44 6.12
CA GLU A 97 -6.25 -0.82 6.68
C GLU A 97 -6.50 -0.67 8.19
N GLY A 98 -7.43 -1.46 8.74
CA GLY A 98 -7.87 -1.32 10.13
C GLY A 98 -6.81 -1.72 11.17
N ASP A 99 -5.69 -2.30 10.77
CA ASP A 99 -4.53 -2.58 11.62
C ASP A 99 -3.42 -1.50 11.54
N ASP A 100 -3.57 -0.50 10.64
CA ASP A 100 -2.70 0.67 10.52
C ASP A 100 -3.42 1.94 11.03
N TYR A 101 -2.72 3.07 11.12
CA TYR A 101 -3.37 4.32 11.56
C TYR A 101 -2.65 5.58 11.07
N TRP A 102 -3.41 6.69 10.99
CA TRP A 102 -2.88 8.00 10.67
C TRP A 102 -2.48 8.78 11.93
N THR A 103 -1.43 9.58 11.81
CA THR A 103 -0.86 10.34 12.93
C THR A 103 -0.85 11.84 12.73
N ASP A 104 -1.18 12.33 11.53
CA ASP A 104 -1.21 13.74 11.21
C ASP A 104 -2.66 14.17 10.89
N PRO A 105 -3.26 15.06 11.68
CA PRO A 105 -4.62 15.53 11.44
C PRO A 105 -4.79 16.36 10.16
N LEU A 106 -3.70 16.77 9.52
CA LEU A 106 -3.72 17.49 8.24
C LEU A 106 -3.38 16.61 7.04
N LYS A 107 -3.31 15.28 7.23
CA LYS A 107 -2.90 14.36 6.15
C LYS A 107 -3.76 14.52 4.90
N LEU A 108 -5.10 14.48 5.01
CA LEU A 108 -6.00 14.60 3.86
C LEU A 108 -5.83 15.96 3.18
N GLN A 109 -5.78 17.05 3.95
CA GLN A 109 -5.59 18.40 3.42
C GLN A 109 -4.28 18.51 2.63
N LYS A 110 -3.15 18.04 3.21
CA LYS A 110 -1.83 18.10 2.58
C LYS A 110 -1.80 17.29 1.27
N GLN A 111 -2.38 16.11 1.26
CA GLN A 111 -2.36 15.24 0.08
C GLN A 111 -3.28 15.74 -1.04
N VAL A 112 -4.46 16.26 -0.71
CA VAL A 112 -5.35 16.88 -1.70
C VAL A 112 -4.66 18.10 -2.30
N ASN A 113 -4.12 19.02 -1.50
CA ASN A 113 -3.38 20.17 -2.00
C ASN A 113 -2.22 19.75 -2.92
N ALA A 114 -1.50 18.69 -2.57
CA ALA A 114 -0.41 18.16 -3.38
C ALA A 114 -0.89 17.65 -4.75
N LEU A 115 -2.02 16.93 -4.81
CA LEU A 115 -2.57 16.46 -6.09
C LEU A 115 -3.26 17.56 -6.90
N GLU A 116 -3.85 18.56 -6.26
CA GLU A 116 -4.40 19.73 -6.97
C GLU A 116 -3.27 20.56 -7.61
N SER A 117 -2.11 20.66 -6.93
CA SER A 117 -0.93 21.33 -7.49
C SER A 117 -0.19 20.53 -8.56
N HIS A 118 -0.53 19.23 -8.72
CA HIS A 118 0.08 18.33 -9.70
C HIS A 118 -0.99 17.59 -10.50
N PRO A 119 -1.71 18.31 -11.40
CA PRO A 119 -2.83 17.72 -12.16
C PRO A 119 -2.40 16.56 -13.07
N GLU A 120 -1.12 16.47 -13.41
CA GLU A 120 -0.53 15.36 -14.17
C GLU A 120 -0.38 14.07 -13.35
N SER A 121 -0.45 14.09 -12.02
CA SER A 121 -0.31 12.92 -11.16
C SER A 121 -1.65 12.39 -10.69
N ASP A 122 -1.77 11.05 -10.62
CA ASP A 122 -2.95 10.36 -10.13
C ASP A 122 -2.80 9.84 -8.69
N ILE A 123 -1.62 9.94 -8.10
CA ILE A 123 -1.35 9.40 -6.76
C ILE A 123 -0.40 10.29 -5.97
N CYS A 124 -0.74 10.47 -4.69
CA CYS A 124 0.14 11.02 -3.67
C CYS A 124 0.42 9.97 -2.59
N SER A 125 1.65 9.94 -2.12
CA SER A 125 2.08 9.11 -1.00
C SER A 125 2.96 9.92 -0.05
N HIS A 126 3.17 9.39 1.16
CA HIS A 126 4.02 10.03 2.17
C HIS A 126 4.84 9.01 2.95
N ARG A 127 5.74 9.51 3.81
CA ARG A 127 6.52 8.66 4.70
C ARG A 127 5.61 8.03 5.75
N ALA A 128 5.82 6.73 6.01
CA ALA A 128 5.19 6.03 7.11
C ALA A 128 6.22 5.51 8.11
N ARG A 129 5.86 5.43 9.38
CA ARG A 129 6.67 4.83 10.43
C ARG A 129 6.32 3.36 10.60
N ARG A 130 7.32 2.52 10.82
CA ARG A 130 7.09 1.10 11.07
C ARG A 130 6.99 0.84 12.56
N LEU A 131 5.95 0.12 12.96
CA LEU A 131 5.73 -0.34 14.32
C LEU A 131 5.74 -1.87 14.36
N LYS A 132 6.62 -2.47 15.16
CA LYS A 132 6.69 -3.92 15.33
C LYS A 132 6.86 -4.26 16.80
N ASN A 133 6.00 -5.13 17.32
CA ASN A 133 6.01 -5.52 18.74
C ASN A 133 6.05 -4.31 19.69
N GLY A 134 5.26 -3.28 19.42
CA GLY A 134 5.20 -2.04 20.21
C GLY A 134 6.41 -1.11 20.07
N LYS A 135 7.41 -1.44 19.23
CA LYS A 135 8.61 -0.62 19.03
C LYS A 135 8.68 -0.09 17.59
N PHE A 136 9.07 1.18 17.47
CA PHE A 136 9.29 1.78 16.15
C PHE A 136 10.61 1.30 15.54
N GLU A 137 10.54 0.73 14.31
CA GLU A 137 11.69 0.16 13.59
C GLU A 137 11.92 0.89 12.25
N GLY A 138 12.23 2.19 12.26
CA GLY A 138 12.55 2.93 11.05
C GLY A 138 11.34 3.35 10.21
N TRP A 139 11.54 3.55 8.92
CA TRP A 139 10.62 4.22 8.01
C TRP A 139 10.29 3.37 6.80
N ILE A 140 9.08 3.57 6.25
CA ILE A 140 8.71 3.20 4.89
C ILE A 140 8.72 4.49 4.08
N ALA A 141 9.63 4.56 3.12
CA ALA A 141 9.80 5.74 2.29
C ALA A 141 10.59 5.39 1.01
N PRO A 142 10.33 6.08 -0.11
CA PRO A 142 11.24 6.09 -1.23
C PRO A 142 12.63 6.58 -0.80
N ARG A 143 13.67 5.98 -1.35
CA ARG A 143 15.06 6.39 -1.04
C ARG A 143 15.46 7.76 -1.63
N PHE A 144 14.64 8.31 -2.50
CA PHE A 144 14.93 9.50 -3.30
C PHE A 144 13.95 10.61 -2.95
N GLY A 145 14.34 11.51 -2.10
CA GLY A 145 13.78 12.84 -1.89
C GLY A 145 12.25 13.00 -1.83
N SER A 146 11.80 14.24 -1.62
CA SER A 146 10.41 14.69 -1.79
C SER A 146 10.15 15.13 -3.24
N GLY A 147 8.89 15.31 -3.59
CA GLY A 147 8.46 15.80 -4.89
C GLY A 147 8.04 14.67 -5.83
N MET A 148 8.18 14.88 -7.14
CA MET A 148 7.70 13.94 -8.15
C MET A 148 8.60 12.70 -8.26
N VAL A 149 8.04 11.52 -8.05
CA VAL A 149 8.69 10.22 -8.21
C VAL A 149 8.21 9.60 -9.52
N SER A 150 9.11 9.40 -10.48
CA SER A 150 8.75 8.82 -11.77
C SER A 150 8.20 7.40 -11.65
N ALA A 151 7.30 7.01 -12.59
CA ALA A 151 6.78 5.65 -12.68
C ALA A 151 7.89 4.58 -12.71
N SER A 152 8.99 4.84 -13.38
CA SER A 152 10.16 3.93 -13.40
C SER A 152 10.74 3.69 -12.00
N LYS A 153 10.79 4.72 -11.14
CA LYS A 153 11.24 4.57 -9.75
C LYS A 153 10.21 3.79 -8.92
N VAL A 154 8.91 3.99 -9.16
CA VAL A 154 7.82 3.23 -8.50
C VAL A 154 7.89 1.75 -8.90
N ILE A 155 8.03 1.44 -10.19
CA ILE A 155 8.21 0.07 -10.70
C ILE A 155 9.43 -0.60 -10.07
N LEU A 156 10.55 0.09 -9.98
CA LEU A 156 11.79 -0.46 -9.42
C LEU A 156 11.74 -0.59 -7.90
N GLY A 157 11.16 0.37 -7.22
CA GLY A 157 11.09 0.44 -5.75
C GLY A 157 10.25 -0.65 -5.13
N GLY A 158 9.08 -0.82 -5.63
CA GLY A 158 8.02 -1.83 -5.41
C GLY A 158 7.82 -2.44 -4.04
N GLY A 159 6.57 -2.51 -3.65
CA GLY A 159 6.09 -3.21 -2.47
C GLY A 159 6.13 -2.38 -1.18
N GLY A 160 5.61 -2.95 -0.09
CA GLY A 160 5.36 -2.28 1.18
C GLY A 160 6.57 -1.68 1.93
N TRP A 161 7.78 -1.81 1.40
CA TRP A 161 8.98 -1.11 1.89
C TRP A 161 9.22 0.23 1.19
N TYR A 162 8.49 0.50 0.11
CA TYR A 162 8.63 1.71 -0.68
C TYR A 162 7.55 2.73 -0.32
N CYS A 163 6.29 2.28 -0.25
CA CYS A 163 5.14 3.06 0.19
C CYS A 163 4.21 2.14 0.99
N ALA A 164 3.72 2.60 2.13
CA ALA A 164 2.68 1.92 2.89
C ALA A 164 1.30 2.18 2.26
N THR A 165 0.40 1.21 2.28
CA THR A 165 -1.00 1.37 1.82
C THR A 165 -1.67 2.57 2.49
N ALA A 166 -1.49 2.71 3.80
CA ALA A 166 -2.01 3.82 4.60
C ALA A 166 -1.50 5.22 4.20
N SER A 167 -0.50 5.28 3.30
CA SER A 167 0.03 6.55 2.79
C SER A 167 -0.60 7.01 1.48
N PHE A 168 -1.44 6.21 0.83
CA PHE A 168 -1.97 6.54 -0.49
C PHE A 168 -3.18 7.46 -0.45
N LEU A 169 -3.17 8.44 -1.35
CA LEU A 169 -4.33 9.17 -1.85
C LEU A 169 -4.28 9.13 -3.38
N CYS A 170 -5.34 8.63 -4.00
CA CYS A 170 -5.43 8.47 -5.45
C CYS A 170 -6.60 9.27 -6.02
N ARG A 171 -6.52 9.74 -7.27
CA ARG A 171 -7.72 10.19 -7.99
C ARG A 171 -8.67 9.00 -8.16
N ARG A 172 -9.98 9.20 -7.90
CA ARG A 172 -10.98 8.13 -7.96
C ARG A 172 -10.93 7.35 -9.27
N GLU A 173 -10.88 8.02 -10.40
CA GLU A 173 -10.84 7.38 -11.72
C GLU A 173 -9.64 6.46 -11.89
N ALA A 174 -8.46 6.87 -11.41
CA ALA A 174 -7.25 6.07 -11.49
C ALA A 174 -7.30 4.89 -10.50
N TYR A 175 -7.86 5.09 -9.31
CA TYR A 175 -8.06 4.04 -8.32
C TYR A 175 -9.02 2.96 -8.82
N MET A 176 -10.15 3.35 -9.42
CA MET A 176 -11.19 2.43 -9.88
C MET A 176 -10.88 1.78 -11.22
N ARG A 177 -9.93 2.34 -11.99
CA ARG A 177 -9.57 1.82 -13.32
C ARG A 177 -9.10 0.37 -13.23
N TRP A 178 -9.79 -0.53 -13.94
CA TRP A 178 -9.33 -1.88 -14.12
C TRP A 178 -8.22 -1.94 -15.16
N THR A 179 -7.19 -2.71 -14.91
CA THR A 179 -6.01 -2.80 -15.79
C THR A 179 -5.51 -4.24 -15.86
N PRO A 180 -4.83 -4.64 -16.96
CA PRO A 180 -4.29 -6.00 -17.10
C PRO A 180 -3.35 -6.42 -15.97
N VAL A 181 -2.69 -5.47 -15.31
CA VAL A 181 -1.83 -5.80 -14.15
C VAL A 181 -2.64 -6.20 -12.91
N ARG A 182 -3.86 -5.68 -12.76
CA ARG A 182 -4.78 -6.04 -11.66
C ARG A 182 -5.50 -7.36 -11.90
N GLU A 183 -5.58 -7.83 -13.12
CA GLU A 183 -6.08 -9.18 -13.45
C GLU A 183 -5.14 -10.26 -12.89
N VAL A 184 -3.83 -9.98 -12.89
CA VAL A 184 -2.83 -10.91 -12.36
C VAL A 184 -2.80 -10.88 -10.83
N VAL A 185 -2.78 -9.68 -10.25
CA VAL A 185 -2.72 -9.51 -8.78
C VAL A 185 -3.22 -8.14 -8.37
N VAL A 186 -4.05 -8.09 -7.34
CA VAL A 186 -4.55 -6.86 -6.72
C VAL A 186 -3.81 -6.63 -5.41
N ILE A 187 -2.88 -5.69 -5.42
CA ILE A 187 -2.09 -5.28 -4.25
C ILE A 187 -1.76 -3.80 -4.32
N ASP A 188 -1.29 -3.25 -3.21
CA ASP A 188 -0.79 -1.87 -3.08
C ASP A 188 0.26 -1.51 -4.14
N TYR A 189 1.16 -2.43 -4.46
CA TYR A 189 2.19 -2.23 -5.48
C TYR A 189 1.63 -2.06 -6.90
N THR A 190 0.64 -2.86 -7.30
CA THR A 190 -0.02 -2.70 -8.61
C THR A 190 -0.77 -1.38 -8.70
N LEU A 191 -1.44 -0.98 -7.62
CA LEU A 191 -2.11 0.31 -7.53
C LEU A 191 -1.12 1.48 -7.64
N ALA A 192 -0.02 1.43 -6.89
CA ALA A 192 1.02 2.47 -6.95
C ALA A 192 1.61 2.62 -8.36
N ILE A 193 1.90 1.50 -9.06
CA ILE A 193 2.36 1.52 -10.45
C ILE A 193 1.32 2.13 -11.35
N GLN A 194 0.10 1.58 -11.36
CA GLN A 194 -0.98 2.00 -12.23
C GLN A 194 -1.24 3.51 -12.14
N CYS A 195 -1.35 4.04 -10.92
CA CYS A 195 -1.63 5.44 -10.69
C CYS A 195 -0.40 6.34 -10.96
N SER A 196 0.82 5.79 -11.01
CA SER A 196 2.02 6.57 -11.33
C SER A 196 2.33 6.68 -12.83
N LEU A 197 1.66 5.90 -13.69
CA LEU A 197 1.99 5.86 -15.13
C LEU A 197 1.71 7.16 -15.86
N ARG A 198 0.75 7.97 -15.41
CA ARG A 198 0.34 9.22 -16.09
C ARG A 198 1.32 10.36 -15.82
N GLY A 199 1.81 10.57 -14.64
CA GLY A 199 2.70 11.71 -14.37
C GLY A 199 3.68 11.43 -13.23
N GLY A 200 3.75 10.17 -12.76
CA GLY A 200 4.51 9.83 -11.57
C GLY A 200 3.65 9.86 -10.32
N MET A 201 4.33 9.79 -9.16
CA MET A 201 3.72 9.84 -7.84
C MET A 201 4.25 11.05 -7.08
N VAL A 202 3.36 11.88 -6.57
CA VAL A 202 3.74 12.95 -5.64
C VAL A 202 4.12 12.33 -4.30
N TYR A 203 5.30 12.66 -3.78
CA TYR A 203 5.76 12.13 -2.50
C TYR A 203 6.04 13.25 -1.50
N LEU A 204 5.36 13.18 -0.34
CA LEU A 204 5.53 14.09 0.78
C LEU A 204 6.48 13.48 1.82
N ARG A 205 7.37 14.30 2.38
CA ARG A 205 8.31 13.87 3.44
C ARG A 205 7.67 13.74 4.81
N ASP A 206 6.50 14.33 5.01
CA ASP A 206 5.78 14.24 6.27
C ASP A 206 5.52 12.78 6.63
N CYS A 207 5.70 12.46 7.91
CA CYS A 207 5.35 11.14 8.43
C CYS A 207 3.93 11.20 8.98
N MET A 208 2.97 10.71 8.20
CA MET A 208 1.56 10.91 8.51
C MET A 208 0.81 9.59 8.77
N SER A 209 1.50 8.45 8.79
CA SER A 209 0.92 7.17 9.18
C SER A 209 1.92 6.23 9.84
N VAL A 210 1.39 5.24 10.53
CA VAL A 210 2.12 4.12 11.11
C VAL A 210 1.65 2.84 10.45
N TYR A 211 2.61 2.05 9.97
CA TYR A 211 2.42 0.71 9.43
C TYR A 211 2.79 -0.31 10.51
N ARG A 212 1.83 -1.13 10.93
CA ARG A 212 2.08 -2.23 11.86
C ARG A 212 2.59 -3.46 11.14
N VAL A 213 3.64 -4.07 11.69
CA VAL A 213 4.27 -5.27 11.12
C VAL A 213 4.01 -6.45 12.02
N GLY A 214 3.45 -7.52 11.44
CA GLY A 214 3.25 -8.77 12.16
C GLY A 214 2.02 -8.76 13.05
N THR A 215 1.01 -7.96 12.72
CA THR A 215 -0.31 -8.02 13.33
C THR A 215 -0.94 -9.39 13.10
N GLU A 216 -1.71 -9.84 14.07
CA GLU A 216 -2.42 -11.11 13.99
C GLU A 216 -3.33 -11.13 12.77
N GLY A 217 -3.25 -12.17 11.95
CA GLY A 217 -4.02 -12.26 10.70
C GLY A 217 -3.45 -11.52 9.51
N SER A 218 -2.38 -10.70 9.68
CA SER A 218 -1.77 -9.98 8.56
C SER A 218 -1.12 -10.89 7.52
N TRP A 219 -1.07 -10.39 6.27
CA TRP A 219 -0.42 -11.08 5.15
C TRP A 219 1.04 -11.45 5.46
N THR A 220 1.75 -10.65 6.23
CA THR A 220 3.15 -10.88 6.60
C THR A 220 3.35 -12.07 7.52
N VAL A 221 2.37 -12.42 8.34
CA VAL A 221 2.40 -13.55 9.27
C VAL A 221 1.96 -14.86 8.61
N ARG A 222 0.96 -14.80 7.71
CA ARG A 222 0.38 -15.97 7.04
C ARG A 222 1.28 -16.61 5.97
N ASN A 223 2.37 -15.94 5.54
CA ASN A 223 3.16 -16.39 4.40
C ASN A 223 4.33 -17.29 4.82
N ASP A 224 4.16 -18.58 4.61
CA ASP A 224 5.25 -19.55 4.61
C ASP A 224 6.21 -19.31 3.42
N ARG A 225 7.26 -20.13 3.36
CA ARG A 225 8.27 -20.05 2.30
C ARG A 225 7.68 -20.30 0.91
N LYS A 226 6.76 -21.24 0.76
CA LYS A 226 6.13 -21.59 -0.53
C LYS A 226 5.24 -20.46 -1.01
N ALA A 227 4.41 -19.89 -0.13
CA ALA A 227 3.58 -18.74 -0.43
C ALA A 227 4.40 -17.51 -0.84
N ARG A 228 5.56 -17.29 -0.20
CA ARG A 228 6.50 -16.22 -0.59
C ARG A 228 7.07 -16.41 -1.98
N ILE A 229 7.48 -17.63 -2.35
CA ILE A 229 7.96 -17.95 -3.71
C ILE A 229 6.83 -17.73 -4.71
N LYS A 230 5.63 -18.26 -4.46
CA LYS A 230 4.44 -18.08 -5.33
C LYS A 230 4.14 -16.59 -5.54
N SER A 231 4.18 -15.79 -4.48
CA SER A 231 4.02 -14.33 -4.58
C SER A 231 5.07 -13.68 -5.50
N ARG A 232 6.35 -14.10 -5.45
CA ARG A 232 7.39 -13.54 -6.34
C ARG A 232 7.16 -13.90 -7.80
N LEU A 233 6.68 -15.11 -8.07
CA LEU A 233 6.33 -15.52 -9.43
C LEU A 233 5.15 -14.70 -9.97
N LYS A 234 4.09 -14.53 -9.19
CA LYS A 234 2.98 -13.65 -9.56
C LYS A 234 3.41 -12.20 -9.84
N MET A 235 4.40 -11.67 -9.09
CA MET A 235 4.94 -10.34 -9.39
C MET A 235 5.68 -10.30 -10.73
N ILE A 236 6.29 -11.39 -11.17
CA ILE A 236 6.93 -11.48 -12.49
C ILE A 236 5.86 -11.47 -13.58
N GLU A 237 4.80 -12.25 -13.43
CA GLU A 237 3.65 -12.28 -14.35
C GLU A 237 2.99 -10.90 -14.48
N MET A 238 2.78 -10.24 -13.35
CA MET A 238 2.25 -8.86 -13.31
C MET A 238 3.14 -7.87 -14.07
N LEU A 239 4.46 -7.98 -13.92
CA LEU A 239 5.39 -7.12 -14.64
C LEU A 239 5.42 -7.42 -16.15
N GLU A 240 5.15 -8.66 -16.56
CA GLU A 240 4.98 -9.02 -17.97
C GLU A 240 3.70 -8.44 -18.56
N ALA A 241 2.60 -8.48 -17.81
CA ALA A 241 1.36 -7.81 -18.19
C ALA A 241 1.56 -6.28 -18.29
N LEU A 242 2.31 -5.69 -17.37
CA LEU A 242 2.67 -4.27 -17.41
C LEU A 242 3.48 -3.91 -18.66
N ASP A 243 4.48 -4.72 -19.03
CA ASP A 243 5.30 -4.49 -20.23
C ASP A 243 4.45 -4.48 -21.49
N LYS A 244 3.56 -5.46 -21.64
CA LYS A 244 2.60 -5.54 -22.74
C LYS A 244 1.64 -4.35 -22.75
N TRP A 245 1.03 -4.03 -21.62
CA TRP A 245 0.07 -2.94 -21.50
C TRP A 245 0.67 -1.58 -21.83
N THR A 246 1.94 -1.36 -21.46
CA THR A 246 2.67 -0.11 -21.71
C THR A 246 3.45 -0.11 -23.03
N ALA A 247 3.22 -1.09 -23.90
CA ALA A 247 3.89 -1.26 -25.20
C ALA A 247 5.42 -1.13 -25.09
N GLY A 248 6.01 -1.71 -24.04
CA GLY A 248 7.46 -1.72 -23.81
C GLY A 248 8.06 -0.40 -23.29
N ARG A 249 7.24 0.64 -23.02
CA ARG A 249 7.72 1.95 -22.53
C ARG A 249 8.64 1.84 -21.31
N TYR A 250 8.43 0.85 -20.44
CA TYR A 250 9.18 0.63 -19.23
C TYR A 250 10.05 -0.63 -19.25
N LYS A 251 10.28 -1.25 -20.41
CA LYS A 251 10.93 -2.55 -20.59
C LYS A 251 12.24 -2.69 -19.79
N ARG A 252 13.12 -1.67 -19.83
CA ARG A 252 14.41 -1.73 -19.14
C ARG A 252 14.26 -1.87 -17.62
N VAL A 253 13.39 -1.07 -17.01
CA VAL A 253 13.17 -1.10 -15.56
C VAL A 253 12.37 -2.33 -15.14
N ILE A 254 11.43 -2.76 -15.94
CA ILE A 254 10.64 -3.98 -15.74
C ILE A 254 11.56 -5.19 -15.74
N ASN A 255 12.45 -5.35 -16.73
CA ASN A 255 13.40 -6.46 -16.78
C ASN A 255 14.29 -6.50 -15.55
N ARG A 256 14.83 -5.35 -15.14
CA ARG A 256 15.62 -5.24 -13.90
C ARG A 256 14.81 -5.68 -12.67
N ARG A 257 13.55 -5.28 -12.54
CA ARG A 257 12.69 -5.64 -11.42
C ARG A 257 12.31 -7.12 -11.43
N ARG A 258 12.02 -7.68 -12.60
CA ARG A 258 11.77 -9.13 -12.78
C ARG A 258 12.96 -9.96 -12.30
N GLU A 259 14.19 -9.60 -12.69
CA GLU A 259 15.38 -10.29 -12.22
C GLU A 259 15.56 -10.19 -10.70
N MET A 260 15.22 -9.06 -10.09
CA MET A 260 15.21 -8.95 -8.63
C MET A 260 14.22 -9.91 -7.97
N PHE A 261 13.01 -10.10 -8.54
CA PHE A 261 12.05 -11.07 -8.02
C PHE A 261 12.50 -12.52 -8.26
N ARG A 262 13.06 -12.84 -9.43
CA ARG A 262 13.63 -14.16 -9.72
C ARG A 262 14.75 -14.52 -8.74
N SER A 263 15.70 -13.62 -8.55
CA SER A 263 16.79 -13.82 -7.58
C SER A 263 16.27 -14.02 -6.15
N ASN A 264 15.18 -13.28 -5.76
CA ASN A 264 14.53 -13.48 -4.46
C ASN A 264 13.88 -14.86 -4.33
N ALA A 265 13.23 -15.33 -5.39
CA ALA A 265 12.60 -16.66 -5.40
C ALA A 265 13.66 -17.76 -5.29
N LEU A 266 14.78 -17.63 -6.02
CA LEU A 266 15.90 -18.58 -5.96
C LEU A 266 16.55 -18.61 -4.57
N LEU A 267 16.78 -17.46 -3.94
CA LEU A 267 17.27 -17.38 -2.55
C LEU A 267 16.32 -18.07 -1.58
N LEU A 268 15.02 -17.81 -1.71
CA LEU A 268 14.00 -18.49 -0.91
C LEU A 268 13.99 -19.99 -1.18
N ASN A 269 14.29 -20.44 -2.40
CA ASN A 269 14.35 -21.85 -2.76
C ASN A 269 15.70 -22.51 -2.41
N ARG A 270 16.68 -21.77 -1.89
CA ARG A 270 18.07 -22.22 -1.65
C ARG A 270 18.78 -22.71 -2.92
N ASP A 271 18.32 -22.27 -4.09
CA ASP A 271 18.97 -22.55 -5.38
C ASP A 271 20.09 -21.54 -5.64
N TYR A 272 21.22 -21.75 -4.96
CA TYR A 272 22.38 -20.88 -5.06
C TYR A 272 23.11 -21.00 -6.42
N ARG A 273 23.03 -22.17 -7.09
CA ARG A 273 23.67 -22.37 -8.39
C ARG A 273 23.07 -21.46 -9.47
N SER A 274 21.74 -21.46 -9.58
CA SER A 274 21.03 -20.58 -10.52
C SER A 274 21.14 -19.09 -10.13
N LEU A 275 21.34 -18.80 -8.85
CA LEU A 275 21.47 -17.44 -8.35
C LEU A 275 22.79 -16.77 -8.83
N TYR A 276 23.87 -17.48 -8.87
CA TYR A 276 25.21 -17.00 -9.24
C TYR A 276 25.56 -17.19 -10.72
N SER A 277 24.57 -17.39 -11.57
CA SER A 277 24.80 -17.42 -13.02
C SER A 277 25.35 -16.09 -13.52
N PRO A 278 26.23 -16.08 -14.56
CA PRO A 278 26.84 -14.85 -15.09
C PRO A 278 25.82 -13.77 -15.48
N ALA A 279 24.67 -14.15 -16.02
CA ALA A 279 23.60 -13.25 -16.41
C ALA A 279 22.97 -12.48 -15.21
N ARG A 280 23.18 -12.92 -13.97
CA ARG A 280 22.65 -12.33 -12.74
C ARG A 280 23.68 -11.71 -11.82
N LEU A 281 24.96 -11.85 -12.15
CA LEU A 281 26.05 -11.41 -11.29
C LEU A 281 25.95 -9.91 -10.96
N GLY A 282 25.69 -9.06 -11.95
CA GLY A 282 25.55 -7.61 -11.75
C GLY A 282 24.38 -7.21 -10.81
N ILE A 283 23.28 -7.97 -10.85
CA ILE A 283 22.12 -7.72 -9.99
C ILE A 283 22.41 -8.18 -8.55
N ASN A 284 23.14 -9.26 -8.39
CA ASN A 284 23.53 -9.80 -7.10
C ASN A 284 24.59 -8.94 -6.40
N ILE A 285 25.53 -8.36 -7.13
CA ILE A 285 26.49 -7.37 -6.62
C ILE A 285 25.73 -6.15 -6.07
N PHE A 286 24.75 -5.61 -6.81
CA PHE A 286 23.92 -4.51 -6.33
C PHE A 286 23.16 -4.85 -5.04
N ARG A 287 22.77 -6.10 -4.85
CA ARG A 287 22.09 -6.60 -3.62
C ARG A 287 23.05 -6.77 -2.45
N LEU A 288 24.27 -7.23 -2.71
CA LEU A 288 25.32 -7.31 -1.70
C LEU A 288 25.59 -5.91 -1.14
N PHE A 289 25.78 -4.90 -1.99
CA PHE A 289 25.90 -3.51 -1.55
C PHE A 289 24.68 -3.04 -0.75
N HIS A 290 23.47 -3.47 -1.13
CA HIS A 290 22.23 -3.15 -0.42
C HIS A 290 22.08 -3.85 0.94
N SER A 291 22.59 -5.06 1.06
CA SER A 291 22.62 -5.84 2.30
C SER A 291 23.74 -5.33 3.22
N PHE A 292 24.89 -4.95 2.68
CA PHE A 292 25.97 -4.28 3.43
C PHE A 292 25.52 -2.94 4.02
N ASP A 293 24.75 -2.14 3.26
CA ASP A 293 24.18 -0.87 3.77
C ASP A 293 23.18 -1.11 4.92
N LYS A 294 22.41 -2.21 4.90
CA LYS A 294 21.58 -2.64 6.05
C LYS A 294 22.39 -3.10 7.25
N VAL A 295 23.46 -3.84 7.02
CA VAL A 295 24.36 -4.31 8.08
C VAL A 295 25.15 -3.14 8.66
N ALA A 296 25.69 -2.26 7.82
CA ALA A 296 26.41 -1.06 8.25
C ALA A 296 25.51 -0.12 9.08
N ARG A 297 24.25 0.11 8.68
CA ARG A 297 23.29 0.90 9.48
C ARG A 297 22.93 0.24 10.80
N ARG A 298 22.92 -1.09 10.86
CA ARG A 298 22.70 -1.83 12.10
C ARG A 298 23.90 -1.69 13.05
N TRP A 299 25.12 -1.56 12.53
CA TRP A 299 26.34 -1.29 13.30
C TRP A 299 26.43 0.17 13.77
N LEU A 300 26.07 1.12 12.90
CA LEU A 300 26.04 2.56 13.24
C LEU A 300 24.90 2.94 14.21
N SER A 301 23.89 2.09 14.42
CA SER A 301 22.88 2.30 15.43
C SER A 301 23.24 1.69 16.81
N PHE A 302 24.41 1.08 16.91
CA PHE A 302 25.01 0.57 18.16
C PHE A 302 26.21 1.43 18.64
N LEU A 303 26.62 2.44 17.88
CA LEU A 303 27.53 3.51 18.27
C LEU A 303 26.76 4.82 18.49
#